data_57e95eccf982dbb9606c4c64f94fdcf6
#
_entry.id   57e95eccf982dbb9606c4c64f94fdcf6
#
_cell.length_a   1.000
_cell.length_b   1.000
_cell.length_c   1.000
_cell.angle_alpha   90.00
_cell.angle_beta   90.00
_cell.angle_gamma   90.00
#
_symmetry.space_group_name_H-M   'P 1'
#
loop_
_entity.id
_entity.type
_entity.pdbx_description
1 polymer ?
#
loop_
_entity_poly.entity_id
_entity_poly.type
_entity_poly.pdbx_seq_one_letter_code
_entity_poly.pdbx_strand_id
1 'polypeptide(L)'
;MFSVKQEIGCKVKSSLHVIRIMTEMEVYTTGRGIKMGALAGHIAAWSILGLILGIDGTMRLPTGTFYSVIGVTFGLTGASAMQLGFILHLVTGTVIGALFGYMTSVIKGFHIANIKKALVLSVITGIVTWFVLFLPITMFVVQPSLESIAATLGVPMLDEMLPMILAGSVGMHIIYGGVLGFMYWLAIVPSSYEYTRKAEVGT
;
A
#
# COMPACT_ATOMS: atom_id res chain seq x y z
N MET A 1 13.31 -15.47 55.37
CA MET A 1 12.86 -16.24 54.20
C MET A 1 11.96 -15.43 53.23
N PHE A 2 11.43 -14.27 53.65
CA PHE A 2 10.60 -13.39 52.83
C PHE A 2 11.35 -12.50 51.83
N SER A 3 12.60 -12.15 52.12
CA SER A 3 13.41 -11.19 51.31
C SER A 3 13.83 -11.72 49.93
N VAL A 4 14.21 -12.99 49.82
CA VAL A 4 14.73 -13.61 48.59
C VAL A 4 13.65 -13.73 47.48
N LYS A 5 12.42 -14.04 47.86
CA LYS A 5 11.28 -14.12 46.89
C LYS A 5 10.92 -12.78 46.27
N GLN A 6 11.06 -11.69 47.01
CA GLN A 6 10.77 -10.33 46.55
C GLN A 6 11.83 -9.83 45.58
N GLU A 7 13.12 -10.16 45.83
CA GLU A 7 14.25 -9.78 44.97
C GLU A 7 14.22 -10.54 43.62
N ILE A 8 13.90 -11.82 43.64
CA ILE A 8 13.72 -12.63 42.43
C ILE A 8 12.54 -12.11 41.59
N GLY A 9 11.40 -11.78 42.21
CA GLY A 9 10.24 -11.23 41.53
C GLY A 9 10.50 -9.87 40.85
N CYS A 10 11.31 -9.02 41.49
CA CYS A 10 11.69 -7.73 40.93
C CYS A 10 12.65 -7.87 39.73
N LYS A 11 13.65 -8.76 39.81
CA LYS A 11 14.57 -9.07 38.70
C LYS A 11 13.87 -9.67 37.51
N VAL A 12 12.96 -10.62 37.71
CA VAL A 12 12.17 -11.23 36.63
C VAL A 12 11.29 -10.18 35.94
N LYS A 13 10.64 -9.30 36.70
CA LYS A 13 9.79 -8.23 36.13
C LYS A 13 10.59 -7.22 35.32
N SER A 14 11.79 -6.86 35.79
CA SER A 14 12.69 -5.95 35.04
C SER A 14 13.24 -6.60 33.76
N SER A 15 13.60 -7.89 33.81
CA SER A 15 14.07 -8.62 32.63
C SER A 15 12.99 -8.78 31.59
N LEU A 16 11.75 -9.09 31.98
CA LEU A 16 10.60 -9.15 31.09
C LEU A 16 10.29 -7.80 30.45
N HIS A 17 10.46 -6.71 31.19
CA HIS A 17 10.26 -5.37 30.65
C HIS A 17 11.32 -4.99 29.61
N VAL A 18 12.58 -5.32 29.85
CA VAL A 18 13.69 -5.12 28.90
C VAL A 18 13.51 -5.97 27.64
N ILE A 19 13.16 -7.25 27.79
CA ILE A 19 12.88 -8.15 26.66
C ILE A 19 11.73 -7.59 25.82
N ARG A 20 10.66 -7.13 26.46
CA ARG A 20 9.52 -6.52 25.77
C ARG A 20 9.91 -5.28 24.98
N ILE A 21 10.72 -4.38 25.56
CA ILE A 21 11.21 -3.18 24.89
C ILE A 21 12.11 -3.57 23.69
N MET A 22 13.01 -4.53 23.85
CA MET A 22 13.87 -4.99 22.76
C MET A 22 13.07 -5.63 21.63
N THR A 23 12.07 -6.43 21.96
CA THR A 23 11.18 -7.06 20.96
C THR A 23 10.35 -6.03 20.21
N GLU A 24 9.80 -5.04 20.91
CA GLU A 24 9.07 -3.93 20.28
C GLU A 24 10.00 -3.10 19.37
N MET A 25 11.24 -2.89 19.75
CA MET A 25 12.25 -2.20 18.91
C MET A 25 12.62 -3.00 17.67
N GLU A 26 12.75 -4.32 17.76
CA GLU A 26 13.11 -5.17 16.61
C GLU A 26 11.97 -5.29 15.59
N VAL A 27 10.72 -5.31 16.04
CA VAL A 27 9.52 -5.30 15.17
C VAL A 27 9.44 -4.01 14.35
N TYR A 28 9.87 -2.88 14.90
CA TYR A 28 9.81 -1.56 14.28
C TYR A 28 11.15 -1.08 13.70
N THR A 29 12.10 -1.98 13.39
CA THR A 29 13.27 -1.51 12.63
C THR A 29 12.84 -0.91 11.31
N THR A 30 13.35 0.27 11.00
CA THR A 30 13.00 1.03 9.79
C THR A 30 13.15 0.18 8.53
N GLY A 31 14.24 -0.61 8.44
CA GLY A 31 14.48 -1.49 7.30
C GLY A 31 13.43 -2.58 7.12
N ARG A 32 12.92 -3.16 8.21
CA ARG A 32 11.84 -4.14 8.17
C ARG A 32 10.52 -3.47 7.75
N GLY A 33 10.21 -2.31 8.33
CA GLY A 33 9.00 -1.56 7.96
C GLY A 33 8.96 -1.26 6.47
N ILE A 34 10.06 -0.77 5.89
CA ILE A 34 10.16 -0.49 4.46
C ILE A 34 9.94 -1.75 3.62
N LYS A 35 10.61 -2.86 3.94
CA LYS A 35 10.47 -4.13 3.19
C LYS A 35 9.05 -4.69 3.24
N MET A 36 8.44 -4.73 4.43
CA MET A 36 7.07 -5.23 4.60
C MET A 36 6.06 -4.28 3.97
N GLY A 37 6.29 -2.98 4.06
CA GLY A 37 5.49 -1.98 3.37
C GLY A 37 5.55 -2.11 1.85
N ALA A 38 6.76 -2.27 1.29
CA ALA A 38 6.95 -2.51 -0.15
C ALA A 38 6.21 -3.76 -0.62
N LEU A 39 6.34 -4.88 0.11
CA LEU A 39 5.64 -6.12 -0.20
C LEU A 39 4.12 -5.95 -0.11
N ALA A 40 3.62 -5.33 0.96
CA ALA A 40 2.19 -5.08 1.13
C ALA A 40 1.62 -4.16 0.03
N GLY A 41 2.36 -3.11 -0.34
CA GLY A 41 1.99 -2.20 -1.43
C GLY A 41 2.00 -2.88 -2.80
N HIS A 42 2.96 -3.77 -3.03
CA HIS A 42 3.01 -4.60 -4.24
C HIS A 42 1.77 -5.51 -4.35
N ILE A 43 1.43 -6.22 -3.27
CA ILE A 43 0.23 -7.07 -3.21
C ILE A 43 -1.04 -6.23 -3.39
N ALA A 44 -1.12 -5.06 -2.77
CA ALA A 44 -2.24 -4.15 -2.93
C ALA A 44 -2.40 -3.67 -4.38
N ALA A 45 -1.31 -3.34 -5.08
CA ALA A 45 -1.35 -2.99 -6.50
C ALA A 45 -1.83 -4.16 -7.38
N TRP A 46 -1.40 -5.39 -7.11
CA TRP A 46 -1.92 -6.58 -7.79
C TRP A 46 -3.41 -6.81 -7.51
N SER A 47 -3.88 -6.56 -6.29
CA SER A 47 -5.27 -6.84 -5.92
C SER A 47 -6.29 -6.00 -6.69
N ILE A 48 -5.94 -4.77 -7.08
CA ILE A 48 -6.83 -3.90 -7.87
C ILE A 48 -6.75 -4.16 -9.38
N LEU A 49 -5.78 -4.95 -9.86
CA LEU A 49 -5.69 -5.32 -11.29
C LEU A 49 -6.99 -5.91 -11.80
N GLY A 50 -7.53 -6.91 -11.10
CA GLY A 50 -8.77 -7.56 -11.49
C GLY A 50 -9.97 -6.61 -11.55
N LEU A 51 -10.02 -5.63 -10.65
CA LEU A 51 -11.05 -4.60 -10.64
C LEU A 51 -10.92 -3.66 -11.84
N ILE A 52 -9.70 -3.21 -12.16
CA ILE A 52 -9.43 -2.35 -13.31
C ILE A 52 -9.82 -3.05 -14.61
N LEU A 53 -9.38 -4.29 -14.82
CA LEU A 53 -9.75 -5.06 -16.01
C LEU A 53 -11.24 -5.38 -16.06
N GLY A 54 -11.89 -5.57 -14.91
CA GLY A 54 -13.34 -5.72 -14.81
C GLY A 54 -14.08 -4.45 -15.20
N ILE A 55 -13.57 -3.28 -14.85
CA ILE A 55 -14.13 -1.98 -15.27
C ILE A 55 -13.99 -1.82 -16.79
N ASP A 56 -12.82 -2.09 -17.37
CA ASP A 56 -12.65 -2.07 -18.83
C ASP A 56 -13.75 -2.91 -19.51
N GLY A 57 -13.98 -4.14 -19.02
CA GLY A 57 -15.02 -5.03 -19.57
C GLY A 57 -16.44 -4.50 -19.41
N THR A 58 -16.81 -3.94 -18.26
CA THR A 58 -18.14 -3.38 -18.01
C THR A 58 -18.42 -2.13 -18.86
N MET A 59 -17.37 -1.34 -19.11
CA MET A 59 -17.43 -0.14 -19.94
C MET A 59 -17.28 -0.44 -21.45
N ARG A 60 -17.13 -1.72 -21.81
CA ARG A 60 -16.88 -2.19 -23.19
C ARG A 60 -15.63 -1.57 -23.81
N LEU A 61 -14.63 -1.28 -22.98
CA LEU A 61 -13.33 -0.82 -23.42
C LEU A 61 -12.42 -2.01 -23.79
N PRO A 62 -11.44 -1.80 -24.67
CA PRO A 62 -10.38 -2.79 -24.88
C PRO A 62 -9.69 -3.13 -23.53
N THR A 63 -9.41 -4.40 -23.30
CA THR A 63 -8.76 -4.87 -22.06
C THR A 63 -7.43 -4.17 -21.86
N GLY A 64 -7.20 -3.60 -20.68
CA GLY A 64 -5.99 -2.88 -20.33
C GLY A 64 -5.98 -1.40 -20.77
N THR A 65 -7.13 -0.84 -21.18
CA THR A 65 -7.25 0.56 -21.60
C THR A 65 -6.68 1.50 -20.53
N PHE A 66 -7.01 1.34 -19.26
CA PHE A 66 -6.49 2.21 -18.19
C PHE A 66 -4.97 2.19 -18.08
N TYR A 67 -4.35 1.03 -18.27
CA TYR A 67 -2.89 0.94 -18.31
C TYR A 67 -2.31 1.53 -19.59
N SER A 68 -2.99 1.29 -20.72
CA SER A 68 -2.56 1.79 -22.02
C SER A 68 -2.57 3.31 -22.10
N VAL A 69 -3.50 3.98 -21.43
CA VAL A 69 -3.54 5.45 -21.31
C VAL A 69 -2.19 5.99 -20.84
N ILE A 70 -1.63 5.41 -19.80
CA ILE A 70 -0.31 5.83 -19.29
C ILE A 70 0.79 5.56 -20.33
N GLY A 71 0.83 4.38 -20.93
CA GLY A 71 1.87 4.03 -21.91
C GLY A 71 1.82 4.90 -23.18
N VAL A 72 0.62 5.29 -23.63
CA VAL A 72 0.45 6.18 -24.79
C VAL A 72 1.01 7.57 -24.51
N THR A 73 0.92 8.10 -23.28
CA THR A 73 1.54 9.39 -22.94
C THR A 73 3.07 9.38 -23.08
N PHE A 74 3.69 8.20 -23.05
CA PHE A 74 5.12 7.99 -23.34
C PHE A 74 5.40 7.63 -24.81
N GLY A 75 4.43 7.77 -25.70
CA GLY A 75 4.57 7.52 -27.14
C GLY A 75 4.53 6.03 -27.52
N LEU A 76 4.12 5.12 -26.62
CA LEU A 76 3.96 3.70 -26.92
C LEU A 76 2.56 3.40 -27.45
N THR A 77 2.41 2.27 -28.15
CA THR A 77 1.11 1.83 -28.71
C THR A 77 0.90 0.34 -28.45
N GLY A 78 -0.36 -0.12 -28.54
CA GLY A 78 -0.72 -1.53 -28.43
C GLY A 78 -0.26 -2.17 -27.12
N ALA A 79 0.25 -3.40 -27.18
CA ALA A 79 0.65 -4.17 -26.01
C ALA A 79 1.76 -3.52 -25.20
N SER A 80 2.69 -2.80 -25.83
CA SER A 80 3.79 -2.12 -25.14
C SER A 80 3.31 -0.94 -24.27
N ALA A 81 2.28 -0.22 -24.72
CA ALA A 81 1.64 0.83 -23.91
C ALA A 81 1.00 0.24 -22.64
N MET A 82 0.22 -0.83 -22.79
CA MET A 82 -0.38 -1.54 -21.68
C MET A 82 0.67 -2.08 -20.68
N GLN A 83 1.71 -2.73 -21.18
CA GLN A 83 2.78 -3.29 -20.35
C GLN A 83 3.49 -2.20 -19.54
N LEU A 84 3.86 -1.08 -20.17
CA LEU A 84 4.51 0.03 -19.45
C LEU A 84 3.61 0.58 -18.35
N GLY A 85 2.35 0.89 -18.66
CA GLY A 85 1.41 1.40 -17.66
C GLY A 85 1.21 0.45 -16.50
N PHE A 86 1.10 -0.86 -16.79
CA PHE A 86 0.99 -1.89 -15.76
C PHE A 86 2.25 -1.96 -14.87
N ILE A 87 3.45 -1.95 -15.45
CA ILE A 87 4.70 -1.96 -14.70
C ILE A 87 4.81 -0.72 -13.81
N LEU A 88 4.51 0.47 -14.36
CA LEU A 88 4.52 1.72 -13.59
C LEU A 88 3.51 1.69 -12.44
N HIS A 89 2.33 1.12 -12.65
CA HIS A 89 1.35 0.92 -11.60
C HIS A 89 1.88 0.05 -10.45
N LEU A 90 2.50 -1.10 -10.75
CA LEU A 90 3.09 -1.98 -9.74
C LEU A 90 4.25 -1.31 -8.99
N VAL A 91 5.13 -0.64 -9.72
CA VAL A 91 6.27 0.10 -9.12
C VAL A 91 5.76 1.21 -8.20
N THR A 92 4.79 2.00 -8.65
CA THR A 92 4.20 3.08 -7.84
C THR A 92 3.57 2.51 -6.56
N GLY A 93 2.75 1.46 -6.67
CA GLY A 93 2.15 0.82 -5.50
C GLY A 93 3.20 0.27 -4.52
N THR A 94 4.28 -0.31 -5.04
CA THR A 94 5.41 -0.80 -4.22
C THR A 94 6.11 0.34 -3.48
N VAL A 95 6.40 1.44 -4.18
CA VAL A 95 7.05 2.63 -3.60
C VAL A 95 6.17 3.29 -2.53
N ILE A 96 4.87 3.46 -2.80
CA ILE A 96 3.92 4.01 -1.81
C ILE A 96 3.85 3.11 -0.58
N GLY A 97 3.81 1.79 -0.76
CA GLY A 97 3.87 0.84 0.34
C GLY A 97 5.16 0.93 1.15
N ALA A 98 6.32 1.09 0.48
CA ALA A 98 7.61 1.29 1.16
C ALA A 98 7.63 2.58 1.99
N LEU A 99 7.11 3.69 1.44
CA LEU A 99 6.96 4.96 2.14
C LEU A 99 6.02 4.84 3.34
N PHE A 100 4.89 4.15 3.18
CA PHE A 100 3.99 3.86 4.29
C PHE A 100 4.70 3.08 5.41
N GLY A 101 5.43 2.02 5.06
CA GLY A 101 6.22 1.23 6.00
C GLY A 101 7.33 2.04 6.68
N TYR A 102 7.99 2.94 5.95
CA TYR A 102 8.95 3.89 6.51
C TYR A 102 8.29 4.81 7.55
N MET A 103 7.22 5.50 7.17
CA MET A 103 6.52 6.46 8.04
C MET A 103 6.00 5.79 9.32
N THR A 104 5.41 4.60 9.21
CA THR A 104 4.92 3.85 10.37
C THR A 104 6.04 3.36 11.29
N SER A 105 7.26 3.23 10.79
CA SER A 105 8.43 2.83 11.58
C SER A 105 9.11 4.01 12.29
N VAL A 106 9.11 5.21 11.67
CA VAL A 106 9.85 6.38 12.17
C VAL A 106 8.98 7.29 13.02
N ILE A 107 7.70 7.46 12.66
CA ILE A 107 6.80 8.40 13.33
C ILE A 107 6.03 7.66 14.43
N LYS A 108 6.34 7.95 15.71
CA LYS A 108 5.72 7.30 16.88
C LYS A 108 4.18 7.30 16.83
N GLY A 109 3.57 8.40 16.38
CA GLY A 109 2.11 8.50 16.22
C GLY A 109 1.52 7.54 15.18
N PHE A 110 2.33 7.04 14.24
CA PHE A 110 1.91 6.17 13.13
C PHE A 110 2.21 4.69 13.39
N HIS A 111 2.88 4.34 14.48
CA HIS A 111 3.15 2.92 14.80
C HIS A 111 1.86 2.10 14.80
N ILE A 112 1.89 0.98 14.10
CA ILE A 112 0.72 0.09 13.94
C ILE A 112 0.59 -0.81 15.17
N ALA A 113 -0.37 -0.49 16.02
CA ALA A 113 -0.67 -1.28 17.22
C ALA A 113 -1.80 -2.32 17.00
N ASN A 114 -2.69 -2.06 16.04
CA ASN A 114 -3.84 -2.92 15.76
C ASN A 114 -4.34 -2.73 14.33
N ILE A 115 -5.20 -3.64 13.88
CA ILE A 115 -5.74 -3.64 12.52
C ILE A 115 -6.52 -2.37 12.18
N LYS A 116 -7.30 -1.81 13.11
CA LYS A 116 -8.10 -0.60 12.84
C LYS A 116 -7.20 0.58 12.49
N LYS A 117 -6.11 0.77 13.26
CA LYS A 117 -5.13 1.82 12.99
C LYS A 117 -4.40 1.60 11.67
N ALA A 118 -4.03 0.35 11.35
CA ALA A 118 -3.42 0.00 10.08
C ALA A 118 -4.33 0.40 8.91
N LEU A 119 -5.61 -0.01 8.95
CA LEU A 119 -6.59 0.29 7.91
C LEU A 119 -6.85 1.78 7.76
N VAL A 120 -7.03 2.52 8.86
CA VAL A 120 -7.27 3.97 8.80
C VAL A 120 -6.09 4.70 8.18
N LEU A 121 -4.87 4.44 8.66
CA LEU A 121 -3.67 5.12 8.15
C LEU A 121 -3.40 4.78 6.68
N SER A 122 -3.59 3.54 6.29
CA SER A 122 -3.35 3.12 4.90
C SER A 122 -4.42 3.61 3.93
N VAL A 123 -5.69 3.68 4.34
CA VAL A 123 -6.76 4.30 3.53
C VAL A 123 -6.49 5.80 3.36
N ILE A 124 -6.06 6.50 4.42
CA ILE A 124 -5.62 7.90 4.30
C ILE A 124 -4.45 8.00 3.32
N THR A 125 -3.47 7.09 3.39
CA THR A 125 -2.35 7.03 2.43
C THR A 125 -2.85 6.86 1.00
N GLY A 126 -3.82 5.97 0.74
CA GLY A 126 -4.44 5.80 -0.57
C GLY A 126 -5.09 7.10 -1.07
N ILE A 127 -5.88 7.77 -0.24
CA ILE A 127 -6.54 9.05 -0.58
C ILE A 127 -5.49 10.14 -0.85
N VAL A 128 -4.46 10.26 -0.02
CA VAL A 128 -3.36 11.21 -0.23
C VAL A 128 -2.63 10.92 -1.54
N THR A 129 -2.37 9.65 -1.86
CA THR A 129 -1.78 9.23 -3.13
C THR A 129 -2.64 9.64 -4.32
N TRP A 130 -3.96 9.51 -4.21
CA TRP A 130 -4.88 9.98 -5.24
C TRP A 130 -4.76 11.48 -5.48
N PHE A 131 -4.75 12.29 -4.42
CA PHE A 131 -4.62 13.76 -4.53
C PHE A 131 -3.26 14.22 -5.02
N VAL A 132 -2.18 13.57 -4.59
CA VAL A 132 -0.80 14.04 -4.82
C VAL A 132 -0.20 13.49 -6.11
N LEU A 133 -0.57 12.27 -6.51
CA LEU A 133 -0.03 11.63 -7.71
C LEU A 133 -1.07 11.47 -8.81
N PHE A 134 -2.17 10.77 -8.53
CA PHE A 134 -3.12 10.41 -9.59
C PHE A 134 -3.80 11.64 -10.19
N LEU A 135 -4.36 12.52 -9.37
CA LEU A 135 -5.07 13.70 -9.85
C LEU A 135 -4.18 14.66 -10.64
N PRO A 136 -2.97 15.05 -10.17
CA PRO A 136 -2.07 15.88 -10.97
C PRO A 136 -1.61 15.24 -12.28
N ILE A 137 -1.25 13.96 -12.27
CA ILE A 137 -0.88 13.23 -13.50
C ILE A 137 -2.05 13.23 -14.48
N THR A 138 -3.25 12.96 -14.02
CA THR A 138 -4.43 12.96 -14.87
C THR A 138 -4.72 14.35 -15.45
N MET A 139 -4.65 15.42 -14.65
CA MET A 139 -4.99 16.77 -15.09
C MET A 139 -3.91 17.41 -15.98
N PHE A 140 -2.63 17.18 -15.67
CA PHE A 140 -1.53 17.89 -16.35
C PHE A 140 -0.82 17.06 -17.44
N VAL A 141 -0.98 15.73 -17.43
CA VAL A 141 -0.31 14.85 -18.39
C VAL A 141 -1.31 14.15 -19.30
N VAL A 142 -2.34 13.50 -18.71
CA VAL A 142 -3.32 12.72 -19.50
C VAL A 142 -4.31 13.62 -20.20
N GLN A 143 -4.95 14.53 -19.49
CA GLN A 143 -6.03 15.36 -20.05
C GLN A 143 -5.61 16.21 -21.27
N PRO A 144 -4.44 16.88 -21.29
CA PRO A 144 -4.01 17.64 -22.48
C PRO A 144 -3.76 16.78 -23.72
N SER A 145 -3.52 15.48 -23.54
CA SER A 145 -3.25 14.52 -24.63
C SER A 145 -4.44 13.60 -24.90
N LEU A 146 -5.59 13.84 -24.29
CA LEU A 146 -6.69 12.88 -24.22
C LEU A 146 -7.25 12.54 -25.61
N GLU A 147 -7.40 13.54 -26.51
CA GLU A 147 -7.86 13.31 -27.90
C GLU A 147 -6.89 12.38 -28.66
N SER A 148 -5.59 12.62 -28.54
CA SER A 148 -4.57 11.78 -29.17
C SER A 148 -4.55 10.36 -28.59
N ILE A 149 -4.74 10.24 -27.27
CA ILE A 149 -4.84 8.96 -26.57
C ILE A 149 -6.09 8.21 -27.04
N ALA A 150 -7.24 8.90 -27.09
CA ALA A 150 -8.52 8.35 -27.54
C ALA A 150 -8.42 7.82 -28.99
N ALA A 151 -7.82 8.59 -29.89
CA ALA A 151 -7.58 8.17 -31.26
C ALA A 151 -6.66 6.94 -31.35
N THR A 152 -5.56 6.95 -30.57
CA THR A 152 -4.58 5.84 -30.57
C THR A 152 -5.18 4.54 -30.04
N LEU A 153 -6.03 4.62 -29.01
CA LEU A 153 -6.69 3.47 -28.39
C LEU A 153 -7.99 3.03 -29.11
N GLY A 154 -8.48 3.83 -30.04
CA GLY A 154 -9.78 3.57 -30.68
C GLY A 154 -10.97 3.74 -29.73
N VAL A 155 -10.87 4.65 -28.76
CA VAL A 155 -11.89 4.94 -27.74
C VAL A 155 -12.33 6.40 -27.83
N PRO A 156 -13.17 6.78 -28.79
CA PRO A 156 -13.50 8.18 -29.07
C PRO A 156 -14.24 8.91 -27.94
N MET A 157 -14.90 8.16 -27.03
CA MET A 157 -15.65 8.73 -25.90
C MET A 157 -14.80 8.84 -24.60
N LEU A 158 -13.48 8.72 -24.69
CA LEU A 158 -12.61 8.69 -23.50
C LEU A 158 -12.66 9.99 -22.68
N ASP A 159 -12.85 11.13 -23.31
CA ASP A 159 -13.01 12.44 -22.69
C ASP A 159 -14.34 12.55 -21.91
N GLU A 160 -15.43 12.04 -22.47
CA GLU A 160 -16.74 12.00 -21.80
C GLU A 160 -16.73 11.10 -20.56
N MET A 161 -15.85 10.09 -20.56
CA MET A 161 -15.68 9.16 -19.45
C MET A 161 -14.80 9.70 -18.33
N LEU A 162 -14.04 10.77 -18.54
CA LEU A 162 -13.07 11.29 -17.58
C LEU A 162 -13.66 11.57 -16.18
N PRO A 163 -14.84 12.19 -16.01
CA PRO A 163 -15.42 12.41 -14.69
C PRO A 163 -15.73 11.09 -13.95
N MET A 164 -16.18 10.08 -14.68
CA MET A 164 -16.47 8.75 -14.10
C MET A 164 -15.19 8.02 -13.74
N ILE A 165 -14.13 8.13 -14.54
CA ILE A 165 -12.80 7.60 -14.26
C ILE A 165 -12.24 8.24 -12.99
N LEU A 166 -12.34 9.57 -12.85
CA LEU A 166 -11.89 10.28 -11.65
C LEU A 166 -12.66 9.82 -10.41
N ALA A 167 -13.98 9.71 -10.48
CA ALA A 167 -14.79 9.24 -9.35
C ALA A 167 -14.46 7.79 -8.97
N GLY A 168 -14.36 6.89 -9.96
CA GLY A 168 -14.03 5.48 -9.76
C GLY A 168 -12.62 5.29 -9.20
N SER A 169 -11.67 6.12 -9.62
CA SER A 169 -10.28 6.03 -9.14
C SER A 169 -10.14 6.33 -7.65
N VAL A 170 -10.99 7.18 -7.06
CA VAL A 170 -11.04 7.37 -5.59
C VAL A 170 -11.32 6.04 -4.90
N GLY A 171 -12.35 5.31 -5.36
CA GLY A 171 -12.69 4.00 -4.83
C GLY A 171 -11.53 3.00 -4.92
N MET A 172 -10.82 2.99 -6.07
CA MET A 172 -9.64 2.14 -6.24
C MET A 172 -8.51 2.48 -5.26
N HIS A 173 -8.27 3.75 -4.97
CA HIS A 173 -7.25 4.16 -4.01
C HIS A 173 -7.65 3.83 -2.56
N ILE A 174 -8.96 3.86 -2.24
CA ILE A 174 -9.47 3.39 -0.94
C ILE A 174 -9.26 1.88 -0.81
N ILE A 175 -9.59 1.09 -1.84
CA ILE A 175 -9.38 -0.37 -1.84
C ILE A 175 -7.89 -0.69 -1.75
N TYR A 176 -7.04 -0.02 -2.54
CA TYR A 176 -5.58 -0.14 -2.45
C TYR A 176 -5.10 0.10 -1.00
N GLY A 177 -5.52 1.21 -0.39
CA GLY A 177 -5.20 1.53 1.00
C GLY A 177 -5.67 0.44 1.98
N GLY A 178 -6.88 -0.06 1.83
CA GLY A 178 -7.42 -1.13 2.65
C GLY A 178 -6.57 -2.40 2.60
N VAL A 179 -6.22 -2.86 1.39
CA VAL A 179 -5.37 -4.04 1.19
C VAL A 179 -3.95 -3.79 1.71
N LEU A 180 -3.36 -2.63 1.43
CA LEU A 180 -2.05 -2.23 1.96
C LEU A 180 -2.02 -2.34 3.49
N GLY A 181 -2.98 -1.74 4.18
CA GLY A 181 -3.03 -1.73 5.64
C GLY A 181 -3.24 -3.13 6.23
N PHE A 182 -4.11 -3.92 5.62
CA PHE A 182 -4.37 -5.29 6.05
C PHE A 182 -3.12 -6.17 5.90
N MET A 183 -2.49 -6.17 4.71
CA MET A 183 -1.28 -6.96 4.44
C MET A 183 -0.09 -6.51 5.30
N TYR A 184 0.08 -5.20 5.47
CA TYR A 184 1.13 -4.67 6.33
C TYR A 184 0.93 -5.07 7.80
N TRP A 185 -0.30 -4.99 8.31
CA TRP A 185 -0.63 -5.44 9.66
C TRP A 185 -0.33 -6.93 9.85
N LEU A 186 -0.72 -7.78 8.91
CA LEU A 186 -0.41 -9.21 8.94
C LEU A 186 1.11 -9.49 8.96
N ALA A 187 1.90 -8.68 8.26
CA ALA A 187 3.35 -8.87 8.19
C ALA A 187 4.11 -8.39 9.44
N ILE A 188 3.56 -7.41 10.17
CA ILE A 188 4.23 -6.78 11.31
C ILE A 188 3.78 -7.37 12.66
N VAL A 189 2.46 -7.46 12.90
CA VAL A 189 1.92 -7.78 14.23
C VAL A 189 2.08 -9.26 14.64
N PRO A 190 1.86 -10.28 13.79
CA PRO A 190 1.99 -11.68 14.21
C PRO A 190 3.40 -12.06 14.63
N SER A 191 4.43 -11.46 14.05
CA SER A 191 5.82 -11.74 14.42
C SER A 191 6.16 -11.27 15.84
N SER A 192 5.47 -10.26 16.37
CA SER A 192 5.63 -9.83 17.76
C SER A 192 5.00 -10.82 18.75
N TYR A 193 3.89 -11.42 18.36
CA TYR A 193 3.16 -12.40 19.20
C TYR A 193 3.93 -13.73 19.35
N GLU A 194 4.55 -14.20 18.30
CA GLU A 194 5.32 -15.46 18.29
C GLU A 194 6.61 -15.35 19.12
N TYR A 195 7.21 -14.16 19.13
CA TYR A 195 8.42 -13.90 19.92
C TYR A 195 8.12 -13.84 21.42
N THR A 196 7.03 -13.19 21.82
CA THR A 196 6.59 -13.12 23.23
C THR A 196 6.29 -14.52 23.76
N ARG A 197 5.61 -15.36 22.96
CA ARG A 197 5.29 -16.74 23.33
C ARG A 197 6.53 -17.62 23.49
N LYS A 198 7.55 -17.46 22.63
CA LYS A 198 8.82 -18.21 22.76
C LYS A 198 9.61 -17.79 23.98
N ALA A 199 9.55 -16.53 24.38
CA ALA A 199 10.19 -16.03 25.60
C ALA A 199 9.51 -16.56 26.87
N GLU A 200 8.19 -16.78 26.85
CA GLU A 200 7.43 -17.35 27.98
C GLU A 200 7.59 -18.87 28.14
N VAL A 201 7.82 -19.59 27.03
CA VAL A 201 7.94 -21.07 27.05
C VAL A 201 9.39 -21.52 27.27
N GLY A 202 10.38 -20.64 27.03
CA GLY A 202 11.81 -20.94 27.21
C GLY A 202 12.35 -20.66 28.61
N THR A 203 11.49 -20.28 29.56
CA THR A 203 11.78 -20.11 31.01
C THR A 203 11.11 -21.18 31.85
#